data_d90ef30e80445234b033c0ee442fc402
#
_entry.id   d90ef30e80445234b033c0ee442fc402
#
_cell.length_a   1.000
_cell.length_b   1.000
_cell.length_c   1.000
_cell.angle_alpha   90.00
_cell.angle_beta   90.00
_cell.angle_gamma   90.00
#
_symmetry.space_group_name_H-M   'P 1'
#
loop_
_entity.id
_entity.type
_entity.pdbx_description
1 polymer ?
#
loop_
_entity_poly.entity_id
_entity_poly.type
_entity_poly.pdbx_seq_one_letter_code
_entity_poly.pdbx_strand_id
1 'polypeptide(L)'
;MATVISMIPYPFLPANNGGQKGIALFNQYFSQHVRLIGITVEQNDNTLAGYNTIPLFSASRLRYINPFYIHRICRIIRKEKASHLMIEHPYMGWMALIITMLTGIKLIVHSHNIEALRFKTTGKWWWKVLWLYEGFIHRKADNSFFISDADRDYAIKHYHISTANSLVATFGIEWDQPPSEEERKIAAWNVRQKHNISPEEQLLLFVGAFKYPPNFEAYCIIRDKICPALNDIGMRYKMLICGGGLEKEQPSDPNIIIAGFVDDIHLYFKAADVFVNPVLDGGGIKTKVVEALGNNLSVVSTFNGSIGIDKNICGGKLTIVEEDDWALFAHQIREATIGQSHIPVEFFQHFNWKYITAKAAKIVISDAQPDKD
;
A
#
# COMPACT_ATOMS: atom_id res chain seq x y z
N MET A 1 1.13 3.91 -28.93
CA MET A 1 1.11 3.53 -27.51
C MET A 1 2.34 4.16 -26.87
N ALA A 2 2.17 4.92 -25.78
CA ALA A 2 3.31 5.54 -25.10
C ALA A 2 4.23 4.47 -24.51
N THR A 3 5.55 4.71 -24.56
CA THR A 3 6.54 3.81 -23.95
C THR A 3 7.14 4.48 -22.72
N VAL A 4 7.08 3.77 -21.58
CA VAL A 4 7.58 4.24 -20.27
C VAL A 4 8.71 3.34 -19.82
N ILE A 5 9.83 3.93 -19.41
CA ILE A 5 10.90 3.25 -18.68
C ILE A 5 10.69 3.48 -17.19
N SER A 6 10.50 2.42 -16.38
CA SER A 6 10.37 2.51 -14.93
C SER A 6 11.67 2.08 -14.24
N MET A 7 12.30 2.97 -13.48
CA MET A 7 13.51 2.70 -12.70
C MET A 7 13.13 2.23 -11.29
N ILE A 8 13.40 0.97 -10.97
CA ILE A 8 13.07 0.33 -9.70
C ILE A 8 14.36 -0.16 -9.02
N PRO A 9 15.00 0.68 -8.19
CA PRO A 9 16.37 0.43 -7.71
C PRO A 9 16.43 -0.49 -6.47
N TYR A 10 15.44 -1.32 -6.21
CA TYR A 10 15.41 -2.30 -5.12
C TYR A 10 14.58 -3.53 -5.48
N PRO A 11 14.82 -4.69 -4.81
CA PRO A 11 14.03 -5.89 -5.05
C PRO A 11 12.57 -5.69 -4.64
N PHE A 12 11.65 -6.00 -5.55
CA PHE A 12 10.20 -5.91 -5.29
C PHE A 12 9.46 -7.20 -5.68
N LEU A 13 10.13 -8.14 -6.30
CA LEU A 13 9.61 -9.48 -6.63
C LEU A 13 10.57 -10.57 -6.12
N PRO A 14 10.02 -11.63 -5.45
CA PRO A 14 8.61 -11.76 -5.03
C PRO A 14 8.22 -10.71 -4.01
N ALA A 15 6.94 -10.28 -4.04
CA ALA A 15 6.42 -9.23 -3.18
C ALA A 15 6.07 -9.78 -1.78
N ASN A 16 6.91 -9.53 -0.79
CA ASN A 16 6.78 -10.06 0.58
C ASN A 16 6.16 -9.07 1.57
N ASN A 17 5.88 -7.85 1.15
CA ASN A 17 5.28 -6.80 1.99
C ASN A 17 4.44 -5.83 1.15
N GLY A 18 3.62 -4.99 1.83
CA GLY A 18 2.69 -4.08 1.17
C GLY A 18 3.35 -3.09 0.20
N GLY A 19 4.54 -2.56 0.52
CA GLY A 19 5.25 -1.65 -0.36
C GLY A 19 5.72 -2.34 -1.65
N GLN A 20 6.30 -3.55 -1.54
CA GLN A 20 6.68 -4.35 -2.70
C GLN A 20 5.46 -4.75 -3.54
N LYS A 21 4.36 -5.16 -2.90
CA LYS A 21 3.09 -5.49 -3.56
C LYS A 21 2.53 -4.28 -4.32
N GLY A 22 2.56 -3.10 -3.72
CA GLY A 22 2.13 -1.86 -4.37
C GLY A 22 2.90 -1.57 -5.65
N ILE A 23 4.23 -1.65 -5.63
CA ILE A 23 5.07 -1.44 -6.81
C ILE A 23 4.83 -2.51 -7.88
N ALA A 24 4.79 -3.79 -7.46
CA ALA A 24 4.59 -4.90 -8.38
C ALA A 24 3.26 -4.78 -9.13
N LEU A 25 2.16 -4.59 -8.40
CA LEU A 25 0.82 -4.52 -8.96
C LEU A 25 0.60 -3.23 -9.74
N PHE A 26 1.06 -2.06 -9.24
CA PHE A 26 0.98 -0.82 -10.01
C PHE A 26 1.64 -0.99 -11.38
N ASN A 27 2.89 -1.42 -11.44
CA ASN A 27 3.60 -1.59 -12.71
C ASN A 27 2.95 -2.65 -13.60
N GLN A 28 2.45 -3.75 -13.04
CA GLN A 28 1.77 -4.81 -13.78
C GLN A 28 0.48 -4.29 -14.44
N TYR A 29 -0.39 -3.63 -13.69
CA TYR A 29 -1.63 -3.07 -14.23
C TYR A 29 -1.38 -1.87 -15.14
N PHE A 30 -0.40 -1.03 -14.83
CA PHE A 30 -0.01 0.10 -15.68
C PHE A 30 0.51 -0.37 -17.04
N SER A 31 1.21 -1.50 -17.12
CA SER A 31 1.69 -2.09 -18.35
C SER A 31 0.57 -2.54 -19.31
N GLN A 32 -0.66 -2.67 -18.83
CA GLN A 32 -1.82 -2.96 -19.69
C GLN A 32 -2.27 -1.74 -20.51
N HIS A 33 -1.88 -0.53 -20.11
CA HIS A 33 -2.26 0.72 -20.75
C HIS A 33 -1.14 1.37 -21.55
N VAL A 34 0.12 1.11 -21.17
CA VAL A 34 1.33 1.66 -21.80
C VAL A 34 2.33 0.54 -22.08
N ARG A 35 3.25 0.74 -23.01
CA ARG A 35 4.39 -0.16 -23.17
C ARG A 35 5.39 0.13 -22.04
N LEU A 36 5.41 -0.69 -21.00
CA LEU A 36 6.27 -0.54 -19.84
C LEU A 36 7.53 -1.40 -19.95
N ILE A 37 8.69 -0.84 -19.59
CA ILE A 37 9.95 -1.55 -19.45
C ILE A 37 10.55 -1.20 -18.08
N GLY A 38 10.63 -2.19 -17.19
CA GLY A 38 11.20 -2.02 -15.86
C GLY A 38 12.73 -2.18 -15.87
N ILE A 39 13.46 -1.20 -15.38
CA ILE A 39 14.89 -1.34 -15.07
C ILE A 39 15.00 -1.71 -13.59
N THR A 40 15.45 -2.93 -13.33
CA THR A 40 15.41 -3.56 -12.01
C THR A 40 16.81 -3.86 -11.48
N VAL A 41 16.88 -4.32 -10.24
CA VAL A 41 18.11 -4.86 -9.65
C VAL A 41 18.28 -6.34 -10.03
N GLU A 42 19.53 -6.81 -10.09
CA GLU A 42 19.88 -8.20 -10.40
C GLU A 42 19.22 -9.23 -9.47
N GLN A 43 18.93 -8.85 -8.22
CA GLN A 43 18.32 -9.72 -7.20
C GLN A 43 16.81 -9.87 -7.33
N ASN A 44 16.18 -9.12 -8.24
CA ASN A 44 14.74 -9.18 -8.44
C ASN A 44 14.38 -10.41 -9.29
N ASP A 45 13.36 -11.16 -8.89
CA ASP A 45 12.84 -12.25 -9.72
C ASP A 45 11.98 -11.67 -10.85
N ASN A 46 12.65 -11.39 -11.97
CA ASN A 46 12.03 -10.74 -13.11
C ASN A 46 11.03 -11.65 -13.87
N THR A 47 11.02 -12.95 -13.60
CA THR A 47 10.05 -13.90 -14.22
C THR A 47 8.63 -13.66 -13.75
N LEU A 48 8.48 -13.03 -12.56
CA LEU A 48 7.19 -12.72 -11.94
C LEU A 48 6.61 -11.35 -12.35
N ALA A 49 7.31 -10.57 -13.18
CA ALA A 49 6.93 -9.17 -13.44
C ALA A 49 5.67 -9.01 -14.31
N GLY A 50 5.34 -9.95 -15.21
CA GLY A 50 4.20 -9.82 -16.14
C GLY A 50 4.40 -8.76 -17.24
N TYR A 51 5.54 -8.05 -17.27
CA TYR A 51 5.95 -7.06 -18.28
C TYR A 51 7.47 -7.12 -18.51
N ASN A 52 7.96 -6.43 -19.55
CA ASN A 52 9.38 -6.47 -19.89
C ASN A 52 10.24 -5.83 -18.80
N THR A 53 11.29 -6.55 -18.37
CA THR A 53 12.25 -6.06 -17.37
C THR A 53 13.69 -6.23 -17.85
N ILE A 54 14.57 -5.36 -17.39
CA ILE A 54 16.01 -5.37 -17.66
C ILE A 54 16.74 -5.29 -16.30
N PRO A 55 17.41 -6.36 -15.84
CA PRO A 55 18.16 -6.38 -14.60
C PRO A 55 19.48 -5.62 -14.78
N LEU A 56 19.42 -4.30 -14.67
CA LEU A 56 20.56 -3.41 -14.93
C LEU A 56 21.32 -3.01 -13.68
N PHE A 57 20.62 -2.80 -12.56
CA PHE A 57 21.22 -2.31 -11.34
C PHE A 57 21.89 -3.43 -10.53
N SER A 58 23.14 -3.20 -10.11
CA SER A 58 23.84 -4.16 -9.26
C SER A 58 23.20 -4.28 -7.87
N ALA A 59 23.53 -5.36 -7.16
CA ALA A 59 23.15 -5.60 -5.77
C ALA A 59 23.69 -4.54 -4.81
N SER A 60 24.82 -3.92 -5.14
CA SER A 60 25.51 -2.94 -4.28
C SER A 60 24.69 -1.66 -4.07
N ARG A 61 24.75 -1.08 -2.88
CA ARG A 61 24.18 0.25 -2.58
C ARG A 61 24.81 1.38 -3.41
N LEU A 62 26.00 1.16 -3.96
CA LEU A 62 26.64 2.12 -4.88
C LEU A 62 25.84 2.38 -6.15
N ARG A 63 24.83 1.53 -6.47
CA ARG A 63 23.92 1.77 -7.60
C ARG A 63 23.23 3.14 -7.55
N TYR A 64 22.96 3.67 -6.36
CA TYR A 64 22.30 4.97 -6.20
C TYR A 64 23.16 6.17 -6.62
N ILE A 65 24.48 6.01 -6.68
CA ILE A 65 25.45 7.07 -7.00
C ILE A 65 26.31 6.77 -8.23
N ASN A 66 26.11 5.63 -8.90
CA ASN A 66 26.94 5.21 -10.03
C ASN A 66 26.48 5.88 -11.34
N PRO A 67 27.25 6.84 -11.91
CA PRO A 67 26.87 7.58 -13.11
C PRO A 67 26.90 6.75 -14.40
N PHE A 68 27.58 5.60 -14.41
CA PHE A 68 27.67 4.75 -15.61
C PHE A 68 26.31 4.22 -16.07
N TYR A 69 25.30 4.16 -15.17
CA TYR A 69 23.94 3.80 -15.54
C TYR A 69 23.30 4.84 -16.47
N ILE A 70 23.66 6.11 -16.38
CA ILE A 70 23.11 7.19 -17.23
C ILE A 70 23.26 6.82 -18.70
N HIS A 71 24.49 6.49 -19.14
CA HIS A 71 24.75 6.14 -20.53
C HIS A 71 23.94 4.91 -20.99
N ARG A 72 23.89 3.88 -20.15
CA ARG A 72 23.16 2.63 -20.46
C ARG A 72 21.65 2.88 -20.56
N ILE A 73 21.08 3.66 -19.64
CA ILE A 73 19.65 3.99 -19.62
C ILE A 73 19.30 4.89 -20.82
N CYS A 74 20.11 5.91 -21.14
CA CYS A 74 19.91 6.73 -22.34
C CYS A 74 19.90 5.90 -23.63
N ARG A 75 20.76 4.86 -23.71
CA ARG A 75 20.77 3.94 -24.86
C ARG A 75 19.48 3.13 -24.93
N ILE A 76 18.96 2.63 -23.79
CA ILE A 76 17.69 1.91 -23.72
C ILE A 76 16.55 2.83 -24.16
N ILE A 77 16.47 4.05 -23.61
CA ILE A 77 15.44 5.04 -23.95
C ILE A 77 15.38 5.30 -25.46
N ARG A 78 16.54 5.53 -26.10
CA ARG A 78 16.62 5.79 -27.55
C ARG A 78 16.23 4.56 -28.36
N LYS A 79 16.71 3.37 -27.98
CA LYS A 79 16.38 2.10 -28.63
C LYS A 79 14.88 1.81 -28.58
N GLU A 80 14.28 1.99 -27.42
CA GLU A 80 12.86 1.67 -27.18
C GLU A 80 11.92 2.83 -27.54
N LYS A 81 12.47 3.98 -27.98
CA LYS A 81 11.74 5.22 -28.31
C LYS A 81 10.79 5.63 -27.17
N ALA A 82 11.31 5.58 -25.92
CA ALA A 82 10.52 5.89 -24.75
C ALA A 82 10.17 7.41 -24.73
N SER A 83 8.97 7.72 -24.28
CA SER A 83 8.47 9.07 -24.10
C SER A 83 8.60 9.56 -22.65
N HIS A 84 8.65 8.63 -21.69
CA HIS A 84 8.70 8.95 -20.27
C HIS A 84 9.72 8.07 -19.53
N LEU A 85 10.32 8.66 -18.50
CA LEU A 85 11.09 7.98 -17.48
C LEU A 85 10.31 8.09 -16.16
N MET A 86 9.91 6.97 -15.57
CA MET A 86 9.32 6.92 -14.23
C MET A 86 10.35 6.42 -13.23
N ILE A 87 10.41 7.02 -12.06
CA ILE A 87 11.24 6.56 -10.94
C ILE A 87 10.37 6.18 -9.76
N GLU A 88 10.65 4.99 -9.20
CA GLU A 88 10.03 4.54 -7.96
C GLU A 88 10.80 5.13 -6.78
N HIS A 89 10.20 6.07 -6.07
CA HIS A 89 10.80 6.98 -5.09
C HIS A 89 11.83 7.97 -5.66
N PRO A 90 12.09 9.09 -4.98
CA PRO A 90 12.98 10.14 -5.47
C PRO A 90 14.48 9.82 -5.37
N TYR A 91 14.90 8.67 -4.80
CA TYR A 91 16.31 8.39 -4.48
C TYR A 91 17.27 8.49 -5.65
N MET A 92 16.88 8.06 -6.85
CA MET A 92 17.65 8.20 -8.08
C MET A 92 17.28 9.43 -8.90
N GLY A 93 16.60 10.41 -8.30
CA GLY A 93 16.10 11.61 -8.98
C GLY A 93 17.20 12.42 -9.67
N TRP A 94 18.39 12.55 -9.06
CA TRP A 94 19.54 13.23 -9.66
C TRP A 94 19.95 12.59 -11.00
N MET A 95 19.96 11.26 -11.05
CA MET A 95 20.30 10.52 -12.26
C MET A 95 19.18 10.67 -13.31
N ALA A 96 17.92 10.57 -12.88
CA ALA A 96 16.75 10.72 -13.74
C ALA A 96 16.71 12.10 -14.40
N LEU A 97 17.01 13.18 -13.65
CA LEU A 97 17.09 14.54 -14.20
C LEU A 97 18.18 14.66 -15.29
N ILE A 98 19.35 14.10 -15.08
CA ILE A 98 20.41 14.11 -16.11
C ILE A 98 19.97 13.31 -17.35
N ILE A 99 19.34 12.15 -17.15
CA ILE A 99 18.85 11.31 -18.25
C ILE A 99 17.79 12.06 -19.08
N THR A 100 16.81 12.68 -18.41
CA THR A 100 15.75 13.42 -19.13
C THR A 100 16.31 14.66 -19.88
N MET A 101 17.27 15.36 -19.30
CA MET A 101 17.99 16.44 -20.00
C MET A 101 18.74 15.95 -21.25
N LEU A 102 19.33 14.76 -21.22
CA LEU A 102 20.10 14.18 -22.35
C LEU A 102 19.21 13.54 -23.43
N THR A 103 17.97 13.20 -23.09
CA THR A 103 17.07 12.44 -23.98
C THR A 103 15.83 13.23 -24.40
N GLY A 104 15.48 14.31 -23.69
CA GLY A 104 14.30 15.14 -23.96
C GLY A 104 12.98 14.49 -23.56
N ILE A 105 12.99 13.36 -22.83
CA ILE A 105 11.77 12.69 -22.40
C ILE A 105 11.26 13.26 -21.08
N LYS A 106 9.97 13.03 -20.76
CA LYS A 106 9.34 13.52 -19.53
C LYS A 106 9.70 12.67 -18.32
N LEU A 107 9.75 13.30 -17.13
CA LEU A 107 10.03 12.66 -15.86
C LEU A 107 8.75 12.48 -15.04
N ILE A 108 8.52 11.27 -14.56
CA ILE A 108 7.47 10.94 -13.57
C ILE A 108 8.16 10.47 -12.28
N VAL A 109 7.77 11.03 -11.15
CA VAL A 109 8.16 10.55 -9.82
C VAL A 109 6.97 9.83 -9.21
N HIS A 110 7.07 8.52 -8.99
CA HIS A 110 6.07 7.72 -8.28
C HIS A 110 6.51 7.56 -6.83
N SER A 111 5.87 8.30 -5.93
CA SER A 111 6.25 8.41 -4.52
C SER A 111 5.26 7.63 -3.64
N HIS A 112 5.78 6.67 -2.88
CA HIS A 112 4.96 5.82 -2.00
C HIS A 112 4.81 6.38 -0.59
N ASN A 113 5.55 7.44 -0.27
CA ASN A 113 5.50 8.22 0.97
C ASN A 113 6.16 9.57 0.71
N ILE A 114 5.96 10.53 1.61
CA ILE A 114 6.93 11.61 1.77
C ILE A 114 8.12 11.01 2.53
N GLU A 115 9.16 10.59 1.79
CA GLU A 115 10.29 9.82 2.33
C GLU A 115 11.03 10.58 3.43
N ALA A 116 11.16 11.88 3.29
CA ALA A 116 11.77 12.72 4.30
C ALA A 116 11.02 12.65 5.64
N LEU A 117 9.68 12.65 5.63
CA LEU A 117 8.88 12.52 6.86
C LEU A 117 9.01 11.12 7.45
N ARG A 118 9.03 10.07 6.63
CA ARG A 118 9.26 8.70 7.09
C ARG A 118 10.63 8.55 7.77
N PHE A 119 11.67 9.19 7.24
CA PHE A 119 12.98 9.18 7.89
C PHE A 119 13.04 10.07 9.13
N LYS A 120 12.21 11.12 9.21
CA LYS A 120 12.05 11.93 10.42
C LYS A 120 11.46 11.09 11.57
N THR A 121 10.38 10.31 11.33
CA THR A 121 9.76 9.45 12.36
C THR A 121 10.72 8.36 12.85
N THR A 122 11.61 7.87 11.98
CA THR A 122 12.67 6.92 12.39
C THR A 122 13.91 7.58 12.99
N GLY A 123 13.87 8.87 13.34
CA GLY A 123 14.94 9.59 14.07
C GLY A 123 16.21 9.85 13.24
N LYS A 124 16.16 9.81 11.92
CA LYS A 124 17.35 10.05 11.08
C LYS A 124 17.68 11.55 11.01
N TRP A 125 18.84 11.97 11.52
CA TRP A 125 19.25 13.37 11.59
C TRP A 125 19.31 14.10 10.24
N TRP A 126 19.56 13.38 9.15
CA TRP A 126 19.70 13.90 7.79
C TRP A 126 18.35 14.05 7.04
N TRP A 127 17.20 13.80 7.68
CA TRP A 127 15.90 13.89 7.05
C TRP A 127 15.61 15.24 6.38
N LYS A 128 16.15 16.35 6.93
CA LYS A 128 15.99 17.69 6.34
C LYS A 128 16.70 17.83 4.99
N VAL A 129 17.88 17.21 4.85
CA VAL A 129 18.62 17.18 3.58
C VAL A 129 17.82 16.39 2.53
N LEU A 130 17.28 15.23 2.93
CA LEU A 130 16.41 14.46 2.06
C LEU A 130 15.15 15.26 1.70
N TRP A 131 14.58 16.02 2.62
CA TRP A 131 13.40 16.86 2.37
C TRP A 131 13.65 17.91 1.28
N LEU A 132 14.79 18.60 1.34
CA LEU A 132 15.19 19.56 0.32
C LEU A 132 15.40 18.89 -1.03
N TYR A 133 16.07 17.74 -1.03
CA TYR A 133 16.34 16.96 -2.23
C TYR A 133 15.04 16.42 -2.86
N GLU A 134 14.19 15.77 -2.08
CA GLU A 134 12.91 15.23 -2.51
C GLU A 134 12.03 16.33 -3.12
N GLY A 135 11.89 17.47 -2.42
CA GLY A 135 11.15 18.63 -2.92
C GLY A 135 11.76 19.22 -4.22
N PHE A 136 13.09 19.20 -4.34
CA PHE A 136 13.75 19.63 -5.59
C PHE A 136 13.40 18.68 -6.75
N ILE A 137 13.46 17.37 -6.56
CA ILE A 137 13.15 16.38 -7.59
C ILE A 137 11.70 16.50 -8.04
N HIS A 138 10.76 16.58 -7.10
CA HIS A 138 9.33 16.74 -7.42
C HIS A 138 9.03 18.03 -8.19
N ARG A 139 9.70 19.16 -7.87
CA ARG A 139 9.54 20.42 -8.62
C ARG A 139 10.08 20.34 -10.03
N LYS A 140 11.05 19.47 -10.31
CA LYS A 140 11.67 19.29 -11.63
C LYS A 140 11.02 18.19 -12.46
N ALA A 141 10.18 17.36 -11.84
CA ALA A 141 9.42 16.35 -12.54
C ALA A 141 8.27 16.96 -13.35
N ASP A 142 7.98 16.40 -14.51
CA ASP A 142 6.80 16.77 -15.31
C ASP A 142 5.53 16.32 -14.62
N ASN A 143 5.55 15.16 -13.96
CA ASN A 143 4.42 14.63 -13.18
C ASN A 143 4.90 13.94 -11.89
N SER A 144 4.10 14.03 -10.83
CA SER A 144 4.32 13.35 -9.56
C SER A 144 3.09 12.53 -9.19
N PHE A 145 3.28 11.24 -8.96
CA PHE A 145 2.24 10.33 -8.47
C PHE A 145 2.47 10.06 -6.99
N PHE A 146 1.43 10.21 -6.17
CA PHE A 146 1.45 10.00 -4.73
C PHE A 146 0.48 8.90 -4.34
N ILE A 147 0.78 8.18 -3.27
CA ILE A 147 -0.07 7.07 -2.81
C ILE A 147 -1.30 7.54 -2.02
N SER A 148 -1.30 8.78 -1.54
CA SER A 148 -2.40 9.35 -0.77
C SER A 148 -2.63 10.83 -1.07
N ASP A 149 -3.87 11.31 -0.84
CA ASP A 149 -4.18 12.74 -0.92
C ASP A 149 -3.36 13.54 0.08
N ALA A 150 -3.14 13.01 1.29
CA ALA A 150 -2.33 13.67 2.32
C ALA A 150 -0.89 13.91 1.86
N ASP A 151 -0.24 12.93 1.20
CA ASP A 151 1.11 13.09 0.67
C ASP A 151 1.14 14.07 -0.50
N ARG A 152 0.16 14.01 -1.40
CA ARG A 152 0.02 14.97 -2.51
C ARG A 152 -0.15 16.40 -1.98
N ASP A 153 -1.08 16.59 -1.04
CA ASP A 153 -1.39 17.92 -0.49
C ASP A 153 -0.20 18.47 0.32
N TYR A 154 0.52 17.59 1.02
CA TYR A 154 1.79 17.94 1.64
C TYR A 154 2.82 18.43 0.60
N ALA A 155 2.98 17.72 -0.50
CA ALA A 155 3.93 18.10 -1.55
C ALA A 155 3.52 19.41 -2.25
N ILE A 156 2.24 19.62 -2.52
CA ILE A 156 1.72 20.89 -3.04
C ILE A 156 2.06 22.05 -2.09
N LYS A 157 1.75 21.88 -0.80
CA LYS A 157 1.95 22.91 0.22
C LYS A 157 3.41 23.20 0.52
N HIS A 158 4.24 22.15 0.65
CA HIS A 158 5.59 22.28 1.19
C HIS A 158 6.69 22.17 0.14
N TYR A 159 6.48 21.41 -0.94
CA TYR A 159 7.41 21.33 -2.06
C TYR A 159 7.05 22.30 -3.19
N HIS A 160 5.88 22.97 -3.11
CA HIS A 160 5.41 23.95 -4.10
C HIS A 160 5.30 23.34 -5.51
N ILE A 161 4.80 22.11 -5.62
CA ILE A 161 4.48 21.50 -6.90
C ILE A 161 3.08 21.94 -7.37
N SER A 162 2.86 21.90 -8.69
CA SER A 162 1.54 22.20 -9.25
C SER A 162 0.54 21.07 -9.00
N THR A 163 -0.69 21.43 -8.66
CA THR A 163 -1.81 20.49 -8.60
C THR A 163 -2.06 19.81 -9.95
N ALA A 164 -1.88 20.53 -11.06
CA ALA A 164 -2.07 20.00 -12.41
C ALA A 164 -1.07 18.87 -12.75
N ASN A 165 0.12 18.90 -12.14
CA ASN A 165 1.19 17.93 -12.37
C ASN A 165 1.26 16.87 -11.26
N SER A 166 0.18 16.69 -10.49
CA SER A 166 0.13 15.75 -9.39
C SER A 166 -1.09 14.84 -9.48
N LEU A 167 -0.91 13.55 -9.23
CA LEU A 167 -1.94 12.53 -9.23
C LEU A 167 -1.88 11.72 -7.95
N VAL A 168 -3.02 11.31 -7.41
CA VAL A 168 -3.10 10.26 -6.40
C VAL A 168 -3.26 8.91 -7.10
N ALA A 169 -2.20 8.11 -7.06
CA ALA A 169 -2.15 6.72 -7.49
C ALA A 169 -2.05 5.84 -6.25
N THR A 170 -3.18 5.67 -5.56
CA THR A 170 -3.25 5.02 -4.26
C THR A 170 -2.94 3.53 -4.33
N PHE A 171 -2.84 2.86 -3.18
CA PHE A 171 -2.76 1.40 -3.13
C PHE A 171 -4.10 0.80 -3.60
N GLY A 172 -4.04 -0.19 -4.47
CA GLY A 172 -5.22 -0.83 -5.05
C GLY A 172 -5.41 -2.28 -4.62
N ILE A 173 -6.60 -2.79 -4.89
CA ILE A 173 -6.97 -4.20 -4.84
C ILE A 173 -7.22 -4.72 -6.26
N GLU A 174 -7.20 -6.05 -6.44
CA GLU A 174 -7.29 -6.67 -7.77
C GLU A 174 -8.74 -7.01 -8.17
N TRP A 175 -9.65 -7.08 -7.23
CA TRP A 175 -11.07 -7.36 -7.45
C TRP A 175 -11.89 -6.06 -7.47
N ASP A 176 -12.97 -6.04 -8.23
CA ASP A 176 -13.84 -4.89 -8.50
C ASP A 176 -15.21 -4.97 -7.84
N GLN A 177 -15.45 -6.03 -7.08
CA GLN A 177 -16.66 -6.25 -6.28
C GLN A 177 -16.33 -7.07 -5.04
N PRO A 178 -17.15 -6.99 -3.98
CA PRO A 178 -16.94 -7.79 -2.78
C PRO A 178 -17.17 -9.28 -3.05
N PRO A 179 -16.62 -10.18 -2.24
CA PRO A 179 -16.95 -11.60 -2.32
C PRO A 179 -18.44 -11.81 -2.07
N SER A 180 -19.02 -12.82 -2.74
CA SER A 180 -20.39 -13.23 -2.52
C SER A 180 -20.60 -13.76 -1.10
N GLU A 181 -21.86 -13.77 -0.63
CA GLU A 181 -22.18 -14.36 0.67
C GLU A 181 -21.80 -15.84 0.74
N GLU A 182 -21.94 -16.58 -0.35
CA GLU A 182 -21.55 -17.99 -0.44
C GLU A 182 -20.03 -18.17 -0.25
N GLU A 183 -19.21 -17.37 -0.95
CA GLU A 183 -17.76 -17.38 -0.78
C GLU A 183 -17.37 -17.06 0.67
N ARG A 184 -18.03 -16.09 1.31
CA ARG A 184 -17.80 -15.73 2.70
C ARG A 184 -18.18 -16.87 3.66
N LYS A 185 -19.32 -17.53 3.45
CA LYS A 185 -19.78 -18.68 4.27
C LYS A 185 -18.78 -19.83 4.17
N ILE A 186 -18.33 -20.16 2.96
CA ILE A 186 -17.33 -21.21 2.75
C ILE A 186 -16.02 -20.86 3.44
N ALA A 187 -15.54 -19.62 3.29
CA ALA A 187 -14.31 -19.14 3.93
C ALA A 187 -14.44 -19.19 5.47
N ALA A 188 -15.55 -18.71 6.01
CA ALA A 188 -15.82 -18.73 7.45
C ALA A 188 -15.83 -20.16 7.99
N TRP A 189 -16.47 -21.10 7.30
CA TRP A 189 -16.48 -22.51 7.70
C TRP A 189 -15.06 -23.08 7.72
N ASN A 190 -14.28 -22.87 6.66
CA ASN A 190 -12.90 -23.39 6.57
C ASN A 190 -12.00 -22.85 7.68
N VAL A 191 -12.04 -21.55 7.94
CA VAL A 191 -11.20 -20.91 8.97
C VAL A 191 -11.64 -21.33 10.37
N ARG A 192 -12.95 -21.40 10.62
CA ARG A 192 -13.49 -21.86 11.91
C ARG A 192 -13.12 -23.31 12.21
N GLN A 193 -13.21 -24.22 11.22
CA GLN A 193 -12.78 -25.62 11.38
C GLN A 193 -11.28 -25.72 11.68
N LYS A 194 -10.45 -24.96 10.92
CA LYS A 194 -8.99 -24.97 11.08
C LYS A 194 -8.55 -24.53 12.49
N HIS A 195 -9.26 -23.58 13.08
CA HIS A 195 -8.88 -22.94 14.35
C HIS A 195 -9.80 -23.35 15.53
N ASN A 196 -10.70 -24.32 15.35
CA ASN A 196 -11.67 -24.79 16.36
C ASN A 196 -12.52 -23.66 16.96
N ILE A 197 -13.06 -22.77 16.09
CA ILE A 197 -13.88 -21.62 16.47
C ILE A 197 -15.35 -21.97 16.34
N SER A 198 -16.13 -21.79 17.45
CA SER A 198 -17.58 -22.06 17.45
C SER A 198 -18.35 -21.10 16.52
N PRO A 199 -19.45 -21.55 15.92
CA PRO A 199 -20.32 -20.68 15.12
C PRO A 199 -20.91 -19.47 15.88
N GLU A 200 -21.07 -19.58 17.21
CA GLU A 200 -21.58 -18.51 18.05
C GLU A 200 -20.52 -17.44 18.42
N GLU A 201 -19.23 -17.71 18.18
CA GLU A 201 -18.16 -16.75 18.44
C GLU A 201 -17.97 -15.82 17.24
N GLN A 202 -17.84 -14.53 17.48
CA GLN A 202 -17.48 -13.57 16.44
C GLN A 202 -16.00 -13.74 16.06
N LEU A 203 -15.72 -13.74 14.77
CA LEU A 203 -14.36 -13.90 14.25
C LEU A 203 -13.76 -12.52 13.96
N LEU A 204 -12.90 -12.06 14.86
CA LEU A 204 -12.16 -10.81 14.74
C LEU A 204 -10.80 -11.09 14.10
N LEU A 205 -10.33 -10.20 13.23
CA LEU A 205 -9.08 -10.37 12.49
C LEU A 205 -8.15 -9.18 12.63
N PHE A 206 -6.87 -9.44 12.90
CA PHE A 206 -5.78 -8.50 12.70
C PHE A 206 -4.64 -9.14 11.90
N VAL A 207 -4.08 -8.38 10.94
CA VAL A 207 -3.04 -8.88 10.03
C VAL A 207 -1.82 -7.95 10.09
N GLY A 208 -0.61 -8.52 10.15
CA GLY A 208 0.61 -7.70 10.13
C GLY A 208 1.90 -8.50 10.05
N ALA A 209 2.97 -7.85 9.59
CA ALA A 209 4.33 -8.33 9.81
C ALA A 209 4.82 -7.77 11.15
N PHE A 210 4.92 -8.61 12.19
CA PHE A 210 5.14 -8.16 13.57
C PHE A 210 6.61 -7.83 13.89
N LYS A 211 7.53 -8.05 12.97
CA LYS A 211 8.89 -7.47 13.02
C LYS A 211 8.89 -5.95 12.78
N TYR A 212 7.79 -5.40 12.24
CA TYR A 212 7.59 -3.97 12.08
C TYR A 212 6.96 -3.40 13.36
N PRO A 213 7.64 -2.47 14.07
CA PRO A 213 7.22 -2.03 15.40
C PRO A 213 5.76 -1.57 15.52
N PRO A 214 5.18 -0.75 14.60
CA PRO A 214 3.78 -0.35 14.72
C PRO A 214 2.77 -1.52 14.70
N ASN A 215 3.08 -2.61 13.99
CA ASN A 215 2.20 -3.79 14.00
C ASN A 215 2.34 -4.58 15.30
N PHE A 216 3.55 -4.64 15.87
CA PHE A 216 3.77 -5.29 17.15
C PHE A 216 3.11 -4.51 18.28
N GLU A 217 3.20 -3.19 18.29
CA GLU A 217 2.51 -2.32 19.23
C GLU A 217 0.98 -2.51 19.14
N ALA A 218 0.42 -2.53 17.93
CA ALA A 218 -1.00 -2.80 17.71
C ALA A 218 -1.42 -4.18 18.24
N TYR A 219 -0.58 -5.22 18.10
CA TYR A 219 -0.81 -6.52 18.73
C TYR A 219 -0.82 -6.42 20.27
N CYS A 220 0.11 -5.68 20.87
CA CYS A 220 0.13 -5.46 22.32
C CYS A 220 -1.15 -4.75 22.78
N ILE A 221 -1.62 -3.72 22.05
CA ILE A 221 -2.89 -3.04 22.32
C ILE A 221 -4.08 -4.00 22.24
N ILE A 222 -4.12 -4.86 21.22
CA ILE A 222 -5.17 -5.88 21.12
C ILE A 222 -5.16 -6.80 22.35
N ARG A 223 -3.99 -7.33 22.71
CA ARG A 223 -3.82 -8.26 23.84
C ARG A 223 -4.15 -7.61 25.18
N ASP A 224 -3.60 -6.40 25.43
CA ASP A 224 -3.56 -5.82 26.78
C ASP A 224 -4.69 -4.83 27.05
N LYS A 225 -5.42 -4.38 26.02
CA LYS A 225 -6.47 -3.34 26.12
C LYS A 225 -7.78 -3.79 25.47
N ILE A 226 -7.78 -4.16 24.20
CA ILE A 226 -9.01 -4.44 23.46
C ILE A 226 -9.64 -5.76 23.90
N CYS A 227 -8.87 -6.85 23.98
CA CYS A 227 -9.43 -8.14 24.43
C CYS A 227 -9.97 -8.10 25.83
N PRO A 228 -9.31 -7.50 26.85
CA PRO A 228 -9.91 -7.28 28.16
C PRO A 228 -11.22 -6.50 28.10
N ALA A 229 -11.27 -5.39 27.34
CA ALA A 229 -12.50 -4.59 27.20
C ALA A 229 -13.65 -5.38 26.51
N LEU A 230 -13.34 -6.25 25.53
CA LEU A 230 -14.32 -7.16 24.92
C LEU A 230 -14.84 -8.20 25.91
N ASN A 231 -13.97 -8.71 26.77
CA ASN A 231 -14.34 -9.66 27.85
C ASN A 231 -15.24 -8.96 28.88
N ASP A 232 -14.94 -7.72 29.27
CA ASP A 232 -15.73 -6.93 30.23
C ASP A 232 -17.17 -6.69 29.75
N ILE A 233 -17.37 -6.50 28.44
CA ILE A 233 -18.72 -6.35 27.87
C ILE A 233 -19.39 -7.69 27.53
N GLY A 234 -18.77 -8.82 27.90
CA GLY A 234 -19.32 -10.18 27.72
C GLY A 234 -19.44 -10.61 26.26
N MET A 235 -18.62 -10.10 25.36
CA MET A 235 -18.65 -10.50 23.94
C MET A 235 -18.08 -11.89 23.77
N ARG A 236 -18.76 -12.73 22.96
CA ARG A 236 -18.25 -14.05 22.53
C ARG A 236 -17.46 -13.86 21.24
N TYR A 237 -16.16 -14.09 21.25
CA TYR A 237 -15.30 -13.87 20.09
C TYR A 237 -14.05 -14.74 20.09
N LYS A 238 -13.40 -14.83 18.93
CA LYS A 238 -12.01 -15.21 18.76
C LYS A 238 -11.28 -14.14 17.95
N MET A 239 -10.11 -13.71 18.45
CA MET A 239 -9.22 -12.75 17.83
C MET A 239 -8.12 -13.51 17.09
N LEU A 240 -8.22 -13.61 15.76
CA LEU A 240 -7.19 -14.18 14.90
C LEU A 240 -6.12 -13.16 14.58
N ILE A 241 -4.86 -13.51 14.87
CA ILE A 241 -3.68 -12.70 14.56
C ILE A 241 -2.87 -13.41 13.48
N CYS A 242 -2.89 -12.87 12.25
CA CYS A 242 -2.21 -13.45 11.10
C CYS A 242 -0.95 -12.68 10.73
N GLY A 243 0.15 -13.38 10.52
CA GLY A 243 1.46 -12.85 10.09
C GLY A 243 2.62 -13.34 10.93
N GLY A 244 3.83 -13.24 10.39
CA GLY A 244 5.05 -13.72 11.06
C GLY A 244 5.63 -12.70 12.05
N GLY A 245 6.41 -13.21 13.01
CA GLY A 245 7.13 -12.41 14.00
C GLY A 245 6.58 -12.52 15.42
N LEU A 246 5.56 -13.36 15.65
CA LEU A 246 4.99 -13.66 16.98
C LEU A 246 5.21 -15.12 17.42
N GLU A 247 6.18 -15.80 16.86
CA GLU A 247 6.41 -17.24 17.10
C GLU A 247 6.75 -17.58 18.57
N LYS A 248 7.14 -16.55 19.35
CA LYS A 248 7.47 -16.69 20.77
C LYS A 248 6.36 -16.23 21.72
N GLU A 249 5.32 -15.59 21.16
CA GLU A 249 4.22 -15.06 21.96
C GLU A 249 3.26 -16.17 22.37
N GLN A 250 2.88 -16.17 23.63
CA GLN A 250 1.89 -17.09 24.21
C GLN A 250 0.87 -16.27 25.01
N PRO A 251 -0.18 -15.75 24.35
CA PRO A 251 -1.18 -14.96 25.03
C PRO A 251 -1.91 -15.81 26.08
N SER A 252 -2.13 -15.21 27.26
CA SER A 252 -2.87 -15.84 28.35
C SER A 252 -4.38 -15.86 28.11
N ASP A 253 -4.89 -14.95 27.27
CA ASP A 253 -6.30 -14.92 26.90
C ASP A 253 -6.60 -16.03 25.87
N PRO A 254 -7.47 -17.00 26.19
CA PRO A 254 -7.81 -18.11 25.28
C PRO A 254 -8.60 -17.64 24.04
N ASN A 255 -9.04 -16.39 24.01
CA ASN A 255 -9.72 -15.80 22.86
C ASN A 255 -8.74 -15.31 21.79
N ILE A 256 -7.44 -15.19 22.10
CA ILE A 256 -6.42 -14.78 21.13
C ILE A 256 -5.80 -16.03 20.48
N ILE A 257 -5.90 -16.11 19.16
CA ILE A 257 -5.31 -17.20 18.36
C ILE A 257 -4.25 -16.61 17.44
N ILE A 258 -2.98 -16.95 17.67
CA ILE A 258 -1.87 -16.59 16.80
C ILE A 258 -1.80 -17.62 15.66
N ALA A 259 -2.35 -17.27 14.50
CA ALA A 259 -2.35 -18.14 13.33
C ALA A 259 -0.98 -18.17 12.61
N GLY A 260 -0.08 -17.23 12.93
CA GLY A 260 1.22 -17.11 12.29
C GLY A 260 1.11 -16.70 10.81
N PHE A 261 2.12 -17.05 10.04
CA PHE A 261 2.08 -16.86 8.59
C PHE A 261 1.06 -17.83 7.97
N VAL A 262 0.20 -17.28 7.09
CA VAL A 262 -0.84 -18.06 6.40
C VAL A 262 -0.64 -17.92 4.88
N ASP A 263 -0.83 -19.03 4.15
CA ASP A 263 -0.59 -19.07 2.71
C ASP A 263 -1.59 -18.23 1.93
N ASP A 264 -2.86 -18.23 2.34
CA ASP A 264 -3.93 -17.45 1.73
C ASP A 264 -4.58 -16.52 2.76
N ILE A 265 -4.11 -15.28 2.83
CA ILE A 265 -4.68 -14.26 3.71
C ILE A 265 -6.08 -13.80 3.26
N HIS A 266 -6.40 -13.92 1.97
CA HIS A 266 -7.72 -13.52 1.46
C HIS A 266 -8.82 -14.44 1.99
N LEU A 267 -8.52 -15.71 2.25
CA LEU A 267 -9.43 -16.63 2.93
C LEU A 267 -9.82 -16.09 4.31
N TYR A 268 -8.87 -15.54 5.05
CA TYR A 268 -9.11 -14.98 6.39
C TYR A 268 -9.90 -13.66 6.35
N PHE A 269 -9.60 -12.80 5.39
CA PHE A 269 -10.40 -11.58 5.18
C PHE A 269 -11.86 -11.91 4.81
N LYS A 270 -12.09 -12.91 3.95
CA LYS A 270 -13.46 -13.34 3.62
C LYS A 270 -14.18 -13.96 4.81
N ALA A 271 -13.47 -14.69 5.67
CA ALA A 271 -14.01 -15.44 6.80
C ALA A 271 -14.40 -14.56 7.99
N ALA A 272 -13.69 -13.47 8.22
CA ALA A 272 -13.83 -12.66 9.42
C ALA A 272 -15.15 -11.84 9.43
N ASP A 273 -15.58 -11.49 10.64
CA ASP A 273 -16.76 -10.63 10.86
C ASP A 273 -16.33 -9.16 10.99
N VAL A 274 -15.22 -8.88 11.69
CA VAL A 274 -14.67 -7.52 11.85
C VAL A 274 -13.15 -7.53 11.73
N PHE A 275 -12.61 -6.56 11.02
CA PHE A 275 -11.18 -6.26 11.00
C PHE A 275 -10.84 -5.22 12.06
N VAL A 276 -9.93 -5.56 12.98
CA VAL A 276 -9.52 -4.75 14.13
C VAL A 276 -8.17 -4.12 13.84
N ASN A 277 -8.07 -2.79 13.78
CA ASN A 277 -6.84 -2.11 13.38
C ASN A 277 -6.44 -0.97 14.33
N PRO A 278 -5.89 -1.25 15.52
CA PRO A 278 -5.52 -0.24 16.51
C PRO A 278 -4.08 0.30 16.28
N VAL A 279 -3.71 0.55 15.03
CA VAL A 279 -2.37 1.03 14.68
C VAL A 279 -2.26 2.51 15.00
N LEU A 280 -1.30 2.90 15.87
CA LEU A 280 -1.09 4.28 16.31
C LEU A 280 0.01 5.01 15.55
N ASP A 281 0.90 4.30 14.83
CA ASP A 281 2.05 4.88 14.13
C ASP A 281 2.27 4.24 12.76
N GLY A 282 3.19 4.82 12.00
CA GLY A 282 3.55 4.39 10.66
C GLY A 282 2.90 5.23 9.56
N GLY A 283 3.72 5.64 8.58
CA GLY A 283 3.29 6.47 7.46
C GLY A 283 2.52 5.70 6.39
N GLY A 284 1.90 6.45 5.49
CA GLY A 284 1.21 5.95 4.32
C GLY A 284 -0.10 5.22 4.60
N ILE A 285 -0.78 4.84 3.51
CA ILE A 285 -2.03 4.08 3.57
C ILE A 285 -1.83 2.69 4.16
N LYS A 286 -2.76 2.26 4.99
CA LYS A 286 -2.75 0.90 5.58
C LYS A 286 -3.43 -0.07 4.60
N THR A 287 -2.64 -0.70 3.75
CA THR A 287 -3.11 -1.60 2.67
C THR A 287 -4.05 -2.69 3.16
N LYS A 288 -3.80 -3.23 4.37
CA LYS A 288 -4.64 -4.23 5.01
C LYS A 288 -6.07 -3.75 5.32
N VAL A 289 -6.26 -2.44 5.55
CA VAL A 289 -7.59 -1.85 5.74
C VAL A 289 -8.33 -1.77 4.41
N VAL A 290 -7.65 -1.39 3.32
CA VAL A 290 -8.22 -1.40 1.97
C VAL A 290 -8.62 -2.83 1.56
N GLU A 291 -7.76 -3.81 1.83
CA GLU A 291 -8.06 -5.23 1.56
C GLU A 291 -9.25 -5.74 2.40
N ALA A 292 -9.35 -5.38 3.67
CA ALA A 292 -10.47 -5.73 4.54
C ALA A 292 -11.80 -5.14 4.02
N LEU A 293 -11.83 -3.85 3.76
CA LEU A 293 -13.00 -3.16 3.19
C LEU A 293 -13.41 -3.76 1.85
N GLY A 294 -12.45 -4.01 0.95
CA GLY A 294 -12.70 -4.65 -0.35
C GLY A 294 -13.27 -6.07 -0.24
N ASN A 295 -13.06 -6.75 0.88
CA ASN A 295 -13.72 -8.02 1.20
C ASN A 295 -15.07 -7.84 1.92
N ASN A 296 -15.65 -6.64 1.90
CA ASN A 296 -16.91 -6.27 2.57
C ASN A 296 -16.83 -6.47 4.09
N LEU A 297 -15.65 -6.39 4.68
CA LEU A 297 -15.45 -6.53 6.11
C LEU A 297 -15.69 -5.20 6.81
N SER A 298 -16.39 -5.20 7.94
CA SER A 298 -16.46 -4.03 8.80
C SER A 298 -15.09 -3.82 9.45
N VAL A 299 -14.64 -2.56 9.50
CA VAL A 299 -13.33 -2.19 10.04
C VAL A 299 -13.51 -1.23 11.20
N VAL A 300 -12.92 -1.55 12.35
CA VAL A 300 -12.75 -0.62 13.46
C VAL A 300 -11.28 -0.28 13.57
N SER A 301 -10.96 1.01 13.45
CA SER A 301 -9.59 1.49 13.36
C SER A 301 -9.39 2.76 14.18
N THR A 302 -8.14 3.01 14.57
CA THR A 302 -7.70 4.32 15.06
C THR A 302 -7.62 5.32 13.89
N PHE A 303 -7.46 6.60 14.20
CA PHE A 303 -7.27 7.63 13.19
C PHE A 303 -6.02 7.33 12.33
N ASN A 304 -4.87 7.06 12.96
CA ASN A 304 -3.64 6.72 12.23
C ASN A 304 -3.80 5.44 11.39
N GLY A 305 -4.52 4.44 11.91
CA GLY A 305 -4.81 3.19 11.21
C GLY A 305 -5.66 3.35 9.96
N SER A 306 -6.35 4.47 9.77
CA SER A 306 -7.25 4.76 8.64
C SER A 306 -6.73 5.87 7.70
N ILE A 307 -5.53 6.40 7.92
CA ILE A 307 -4.95 7.45 7.06
C ILE A 307 -4.94 7.01 5.59
N GLY A 308 -5.38 7.91 4.71
CA GLY A 308 -5.45 7.70 3.26
C GLY A 308 -6.72 6.97 2.79
N ILE A 309 -7.71 6.74 3.68
CA ILE A 309 -8.98 6.11 3.32
C ILE A 309 -10.11 7.09 3.61
N ASP A 310 -10.83 7.51 2.57
CA ASP A 310 -12.01 8.35 2.72
C ASP A 310 -13.19 7.51 3.27
N LYS A 311 -13.62 7.84 4.50
CA LYS A 311 -14.75 7.18 5.15
C LYS A 311 -16.06 7.25 4.34
N ASN A 312 -16.24 8.33 3.57
CA ASN A 312 -17.47 8.56 2.81
C ASN A 312 -17.71 7.52 1.71
N ILE A 313 -16.63 6.96 1.14
CA ILE A 313 -16.74 5.92 0.11
C ILE A 313 -16.76 4.50 0.69
N CYS A 314 -16.77 4.35 2.03
CA CYS A 314 -16.75 3.04 2.69
C CYS A 314 -18.12 2.50 3.07
N GLY A 315 -19.23 3.20 2.74
CA GLY A 315 -20.60 2.72 2.97
C GLY A 315 -20.93 2.39 4.44
N GLY A 316 -20.32 3.08 5.40
CA GLY A 316 -20.49 2.81 6.83
C GLY A 316 -19.65 1.64 7.38
N LYS A 317 -18.82 1.00 6.54
CA LYS A 317 -17.97 -0.13 6.95
C LYS A 317 -16.71 0.27 7.71
N LEU A 318 -16.33 1.54 7.70
CA LEU A 318 -15.16 2.06 8.43
C LEU A 318 -15.61 2.89 9.63
N THR A 319 -15.30 2.40 10.83
CA THR A 319 -15.47 3.12 12.09
C THR A 319 -14.09 3.55 12.59
N ILE A 320 -13.93 4.85 12.86
CA ILE A 320 -12.71 5.45 13.40
C ILE A 320 -12.97 5.83 14.85
N VAL A 321 -12.12 5.34 15.74
CA VAL A 321 -12.16 5.62 17.18
C VAL A 321 -10.93 6.42 17.55
N GLU A 322 -11.10 7.38 18.49
CA GLU A 322 -9.99 8.16 19.03
C GLU A 322 -8.99 7.25 19.75
N GLU A 323 -7.74 7.65 19.73
CA GLU A 323 -6.66 6.93 20.38
C GLU A 323 -6.90 6.91 21.89
N ASP A 324 -6.55 5.79 22.55
CA ASP A 324 -6.69 5.53 23.98
C ASP A 324 -8.11 5.30 24.53
N ASP A 325 -9.18 5.43 23.75
CA ASP A 325 -10.52 5.02 24.17
C ASP A 325 -10.82 3.55 23.79
N TRP A 326 -10.14 2.63 24.45
CA TRP A 326 -10.24 1.19 24.16
C TRP A 326 -11.58 0.57 24.58
N ALA A 327 -12.28 1.20 25.53
CA ALA A 327 -13.64 0.82 25.91
C ALA A 327 -14.62 1.12 24.76
N LEU A 328 -14.58 2.33 24.21
CA LEU A 328 -15.38 2.69 23.03
C LEU A 328 -14.98 1.82 21.84
N PHE A 329 -13.67 1.55 21.65
CA PHE A 329 -13.19 0.69 20.58
C PHE A 329 -13.83 -0.70 20.64
N ALA A 330 -13.89 -1.33 21.82
CA ALA A 330 -14.54 -2.62 22.03
C ALA A 330 -16.06 -2.55 21.76
N HIS A 331 -16.74 -1.49 22.21
CA HIS A 331 -18.15 -1.27 21.87
C HIS A 331 -18.37 -1.13 20.37
N GLN A 332 -17.52 -0.41 19.65
CA GLN A 332 -17.61 -0.27 18.19
C GLN A 332 -17.35 -1.58 17.44
N ILE A 333 -16.47 -2.45 17.97
CA ILE A 333 -16.30 -3.81 17.42
C ILE A 333 -17.61 -4.58 17.53
N ARG A 334 -18.28 -4.57 18.70
CA ARG A 334 -19.57 -5.24 18.89
C ARG A 334 -20.63 -4.70 17.94
N GLU A 335 -20.78 -3.39 17.80
CA GLU A 335 -21.73 -2.78 16.87
C GLU A 335 -21.43 -3.14 15.42
N ALA A 336 -20.16 -3.23 15.05
CA ALA A 336 -19.71 -3.59 13.71
C ALA A 336 -20.09 -5.03 13.30
N THR A 337 -20.31 -5.95 14.27
CA THR A 337 -20.76 -7.33 13.98
C THR A 337 -22.24 -7.41 13.62
N ILE A 338 -23.05 -6.43 14.02
CA ILE A 338 -24.49 -6.41 13.82
C ILE A 338 -24.85 -5.64 12.52
N GLY A 339 -23.95 -4.78 12.06
CA GLY A 339 -24.19 -3.89 10.93
C GLY A 339 -24.39 -4.63 9.60
N GLN A 340 -25.45 -4.27 8.86
CA GLN A 340 -25.76 -4.81 7.53
C GLN A 340 -25.27 -3.92 6.37
N SER A 341 -24.37 -2.98 6.61
CA SER A 341 -23.83 -2.10 5.58
C SER A 341 -22.99 -2.88 4.57
N HIS A 342 -22.97 -2.40 3.31
CA HIS A 342 -22.19 -2.98 2.24
C HIS A 342 -21.18 -1.95 1.70
N ILE A 343 -20.04 -2.44 1.24
CA ILE A 343 -19.05 -1.59 0.59
C ILE A 343 -19.61 -1.14 -0.78
N PRO A 344 -19.64 0.16 -1.09
CA PRO A 344 -20.23 0.65 -2.33
C PRO A 344 -19.27 0.53 -3.52
N VAL A 345 -19.81 0.65 -4.74
CA VAL A 345 -19.05 0.55 -6.00
C VAL A 345 -17.97 1.64 -6.09
N GLU A 346 -18.23 2.81 -5.55
CA GLU A 346 -17.30 3.94 -5.53
C GLU A 346 -15.98 3.59 -4.83
N PHE A 347 -16.03 2.72 -3.81
CA PHE A 347 -14.82 2.20 -3.16
C PHE A 347 -13.93 1.46 -4.17
N PHE A 348 -14.51 0.57 -4.97
CA PHE A 348 -13.75 -0.19 -5.98
C PHE A 348 -13.26 0.71 -7.11
N GLN A 349 -14.04 1.71 -7.53
CA GLN A 349 -13.59 2.70 -8.52
C GLN A 349 -12.39 3.52 -8.02
N HIS A 350 -12.26 3.69 -6.71
CA HIS A 350 -11.14 4.41 -6.10
C HIS A 350 -9.94 3.48 -5.85
N PHE A 351 -10.16 2.28 -5.31
CA PHE A 351 -9.12 1.39 -4.84
C PHE A 351 -8.83 0.17 -5.74
N ASN A 352 -9.35 0.08 -6.94
CA ASN A 352 -9.00 -1.01 -7.86
C ASN A 352 -7.85 -0.60 -8.78
N TRP A 353 -6.83 -1.46 -8.91
CA TRP A 353 -5.64 -1.22 -9.72
C TRP A 353 -5.94 -0.84 -11.16
N LYS A 354 -6.97 -1.42 -11.77
CA LYS A 354 -7.39 -1.11 -13.14
C LYS A 354 -7.76 0.37 -13.31
N TYR A 355 -8.52 0.93 -12.36
CA TYR A 355 -8.93 2.33 -12.43
C TYR A 355 -7.80 3.29 -12.06
N ILE A 356 -7.00 2.94 -11.04
CA ILE A 356 -5.84 3.73 -10.60
C ILE A 356 -4.86 3.89 -11.75
N THR A 357 -4.47 2.77 -12.38
CA THR A 357 -3.47 2.79 -13.44
C THR A 357 -3.99 3.36 -14.75
N ALA A 358 -5.30 3.24 -15.03
CA ALA A 358 -5.92 3.91 -16.16
C ALA A 358 -5.86 5.43 -16.03
N LYS A 359 -6.08 5.98 -14.81
CA LYS A 359 -5.91 7.42 -14.54
C LYS A 359 -4.47 7.87 -14.76
N ALA A 360 -3.49 7.12 -14.24
CA ALA A 360 -2.07 7.40 -14.43
C ALA A 360 -1.66 7.33 -15.92
N ALA A 361 -2.16 6.34 -16.64
CA ALA A 361 -1.88 6.17 -18.07
C ALA A 361 -2.46 7.29 -18.93
N LYS A 362 -3.61 7.87 -18.59
CA LYS A 362 -4.17 9.01 -19.31
C LYS A 362 -3.21 10.19 -19.36
N ILE A 363 -2.53 10.50 -18.23
CA ILE A 363 -1.53 11.56 -18.16
C ILE A 363 -0.40 11.28 -19.16
N VAL A 364 0.16 10.06 -19.11
CA VAL A 364 1.27 9.64 -19.96
C VAL A 364 0.91 9.66 -21.46
N ILE A 365 -0.33 9.25 -21.78
CA ILE A 365 -0.80 9.19 -23.17
C ILE A 365 -1.07 10.58 -23.72
N SER A 366 -1.69 11.47 -22.93
CA SER A 366 -1.92 12.86 -23.33
C SER A 366 -0.60 13.60 -23.56
N ASP A 367 0.36 13.38 -22.69
CA ASP A 367 1.70 13.97 -22.77
C ASP A 367 2.54 13.48 -23.98
N ALA A 368 2.25 12.28 -24.48
CA ALA A 368 2.96 11.69 -25.61
C ALA A 368 2.35 12.10 -26.98
N GLN A 369 1.18 12.74 -27.01
CA GLN A 369 0.62 13.28 -28.24
C GLN A 369 1.20 14.69 -28.46
N PRO A 370 1.84 14.97 -29.60
CA PRO A 370 2.22 16.35 -29.92
C PRO A 370 0.95 17.20 -30.00
N ASP A 371 1.05 18.43 -29.46
CA ASP A 371 -0.02 19.42 -29.59
C ASP A 371 -0.48 19.47 -31.07
N LYS A 372 -1.75 19.17 -31.26
CA LYS A 372 -2.40 19.34 -32.57
C LYS A 372 -2.75 20.83 -32.68
N ASP A 373 -1.74 21.64 -33.04
CA ASP A 373 -1.94 22.95 -33.58
C ASP A 373 -2.22 22.88 -35.10
#